data_85ee6fc9883e959ef85774139ba626e1
#
_entry.id   85ee6fc9883e959ef85774139ba626e1
#
_cell.length_a   1.000
_cell.length_b   1.000
_cell.length_c   1.000
_cell.angle_alpha   90.00
_cell.angle_beta   90.00
_cell.angle_gamma   90.00
#
_symmetry.space_group_name_H-M   'P 1'
#
loop_
_entity.id
_entity.type
_entity.pdbx_description
1 polymer ?
#
loop_
_entity_poly.entity_id
_entity_poly.type
_entity_poly.pdbx_seq_one_letter_code
_entity_poly.pdbx_strand_id
1 'polypeptide(L)'
;VKIKHQLAIFNALTRLLVILILWLMLPILVENVVYRHINNSLIEKKEKFIEHLNQQEINDFIENEGDSTETYSQFSTLHSEFLVLSKAPIIPNQKKTTFTNEFRIIEGEENEYRILTHHFSFGNESYQLEIGSSLGEVNDLTFIIRFFIIIVLFVILLVTFLADTVYIEYLLKPFYKIIDTKIRRVNEPEVFDHTPIKAKSRDFRELDLVLNQMMDRIAELFKKEKQFISNVSHELLTPIALLKSRFENLLQNESLDENAFDKIAGSLKTLDMLKKIINNLLLISRIENNQYEANEEINFYEIIKDVEEDLQDRIEDKGIQFVNKMKNDLAFRGNKTLLHILIYNLVTNAIKYNKQDGSIIVSDGFVRNQYFISIADSGIGMSASQIENIFNRFARVSSDQEGQGLGLAIAKSIAVFHHIEIKVISNINEGTIFTLYFSETVKA
;
A
#
# COMPACT_ATOMS: atom_id res chain seq x y z
N VAL A 1 5.25 1.34 -1.84
CA VAL A 1 5.41 2.81 -1.97
C VAL A 1 4.03 3.45 -1.92
N LYS A 2 3.80 4.45 -1.03
CA LYS A 2 2.48 5.11 -0.92
C LYS A 2 2.16 5.86 -2.23
N ILE A 3 0.90 5.83 -2.67
CA ILE A 3 0.41 6.50 -3.90
C ILE A 3 0.88 7.97 -3.99
N LYS A 4 0.94 8.68 -2.84
CA LYS A 4 1.42 10.06 -2.79
C LYS A 4 2.86 10.22 -3.30
N HIS A 5 3.76 9.27 -3.01
CA HIS A 5 5.15 9.33 -3.48
C HIS A 5 5.26 9.04 -4.97
N GLN A 6 4.46 8.10 -5.49
CA GLN A 6 4.45 7.82 -6.94
C GLN A 6 3.94 9.01 -7.74
N LEU A 7 2.88 9.68 -7.26
CA LEU A 7 2.34 10.86 -7.92
C LEU A 7 3.30 12.04 -7.87
N ALA A 8 3.97 12.26 -6.72
CA ALA A 8 4.97 13.30 -6.56
C ALA A 8 6.18 13.07 -7.48
N ILE A 9 6.66 11.84 -7.60
CA ILE A 9 7.76 11.47 -8.51
C ILE A 9 7.34 11.67 -9.96
N PHE A 10 6.14 11.25 -10.36
CA PHE A 10 5.63 11.43 -11.72
C PHE A 10 5.55 12.92 -12.09
N ASN A 11 4.96 13.75 -11.21
CA ASN A 11 4.87 15.19 -11.42
C ASN A 11 6.26 15.84 -11.48
N ALA A 12 7.19 15.42 -10.62
CA ALA A 12 8.57 15.93 -10.65
C ALA A 12 9.27 15.58 -11.97
N LEU A 13 9.09 14.36 -12.46
CA LEU A 13 9.72 13.87 -13.68
C LEU A 13 9.17 14.55 -14.94
N THR A 14 7.85 14.76 -15.01
CA THR A 14 7.22 15.50 -16.11
C THR A 14 7.66 16.95 -16.17
N ARG A 15 7.81 17.61 -15.01
CA ARG A 15 8.31 18.99 -14.94
C ARG A 15 9.77 19.09 -15.30
N LEU A 16 10.59 18.15 -14.85
CA LEU A 16 12.00 18.10 -15.21
C LEU A 16 12.17 17.98 -16.73
N LEU A 17 11.33 17.19 -17.39
CA LEU A 17 11.30 17.07 -18.85
C LEU A 17 10.93 18.41 -19.51
N VAL A 18 9.90 19.11 -19.03
CA VAL A 18 9.51 20.43 -19.57
C VAL A 18 10.63 21.46 -19.37
N ILE A 19 11.26 21.47 -18.21
CA ILE A 19 12.38 22.36 -17.91
C ILE A 19 13.57 22.08 -18.82
N LEU A 20 13.86 20.80 -19.06
CA LEU A 20 14.92 20.37 -19.98
C LEU A 20 14.67 20.88 -21.40
N ILE A 21 13.43 20.76 -21.90
CA ILE A 21 13.02 21.28 -23.22
C ILE A 21 13.19 22.79 -23.26
N LEU A 22 12.71 23.52 -22.26
CA LEU A 22 12.85 24.99 -22.19
C LEU A 22 14.32 25.42 -22.12
N TRP A 23 15.13 24.75 -21.31
CA TRP A 23 16.56 24.99 -21.18
C TRP A 23 17.29 24.81 -22.51
N LEU A 24 16.87 23.85 -23.33
CA LEU A 24 17.48 23.58 -24.63
C LEU A 24 16.99 24.55 -25.72
N MET A 25 15.70 24.88 -25.73
CA MET A 25 15.10 25.72 -26.78
C MET A 25 15.31 27.23 -26.58
N LEU A 26 15.30 27.71 -25.32
CA LEU A 26 15.30 29.12 -25.01
C LEU A 26 16.62 29.82 -25.42
N PRO A 27 17.82 29.26 -25.21
CA PRO A 27 19.07 29.85 -25.70
C PRO A 27 19.12 30.00 -27.22
N ILE A 28 18.64 28.97 -27.94
CA ILE A 28 18.60 28.98 -29.41
C ILE A 28 17.65 30.09 -29.90
N LEU A 29 16.54 30.30 -29.23
CA LEU A 29 15.57 31.32 -29.57
C LEU A 29 16.14 32.73 -29.31
N VAL A 30 16.79 32.95 -28.15
CA VAL A 30 17.44 34.20 -27.78
C VAL A 30 18.53 34.52 -28.81
N GLU A 31 19.40 33.58 -29.13
CA GLU A 31 20.47 33.74 -30.10
C GLU A 31 19.93 34.14 -31.47
N ASN A 32 18.91 33.48 -31.97
CA ASN A 32 18.26 33.82 -33.25
C ASN A 32 17.67 35.23 -33.26
N VAL A 33 17.07 35.69 -32.16
CA VAL A 33 16.49 37.02 -32.04
C VAL A 33 17.61 38.09 -32.04
N VAL A 34 18.68 37.86 -31.31
CA VAL A 34 19.83 38.76 -31.22
C VAL A 34 20.53 38.88 -32.57
N TYR A 35 20.84 37.75 -33.22
CA TYR A 35 21.45 37.80 -34.55
C TYR A 35 20.56 38.51 -35.59
N ARG A 36 19.25 38.31 -35.55
CA ARG A 36 18.31 39.02 -36.39
C ARG A 36 18.36 40.55 -36.14
N HIS A 37 18.43 40.95 -34.88
CA HIS A 37 18.52 42.38 -34.52
C HIS A 37 19.82 43.01 -35.01
N ILE A 38 20.98 42.34 -34.83
CA ILE A 38 22.29 42.80 -35.32
C ILE A 38 22.28 42.87 -36.85
N ASN A 39 21.82 41.83 -37.55
CA ASN A 39 21.75 41.82 -38.99
C ASN A 39 20.91 43.00 -39.54
N ASN A 40 19.76 43.32 -38.90
CA ASN A 40 18.91 44.43 -39.30
C ASN A 40 19.60 45.77 -39.05
N SER A 41 20.30 45.94 -37.91
CA SER A 41 21.08 47.11 -37.61
C SER A 41 22.21 47.36 -38.60
N LEU A 42 22.93 46.27 -38.96
CA LEU A 42 23.99 46.36 -39.99
C LEU A 42 23.43 46.70 -41.36
N ILE A 43 22.26 46.22 -41.76
CA ILE A 43 21.57 46.57 -43.00
C ILE A 43 21.21 48.08 -42.99
N GLU A 44 20.60 48.54 -41.89
CA GLU A 44 20.24 49.97 -41.75
C GLU A 44 21.46 50.90 -41.88
N LYS A 45 22.57 50.53 -41.23
CA LYS A 45 23.84 51.28 -41.33
C LYS A 45 24.42 51.28 -42.71
N LYS A 46 24.39 50.11 -43.39
CA LYS A 46 24.81 50.02 -44.81
C LYS A 46 23.97 50.93 -45.66
N GLU A 47 22.65 50.97 -45.50
CA GLU A 47 21.78 51.82 -46.33
C GLU A 47 22.05 53.29 -46.07
N LYS A 48 22.17 53.73 -44.81
CA LYS A 48 22.54 55.10 -44.47
C LYS A 48 23.90 55.52 -45.02
N PHE A 49 24.89 54.60 -44.94
CA PHE A 49 26.23 54.89 -45.48
C PHE A 49 26.18 55.06 -46.99
N ILE A 50 25.54 54.15 -47.72
CA ILE A 50 25.46 54.21 -49.19
C ILE A 50 24.65 55.41 -49.65
N GLU A 51 23.60 55.83 -48.95
CA GLU A 51 22.73 56.96 -49.29
C GLU A 51 23.47 58.31 -49.20
N HIS A 52 24.40 58.46 -48.23
CA HIS A 52 25.15 59.68 -48.01
C HIS A 52 26.55 59.69 -48.67
N LEU A 53 26.90 58.57 -49.35
CA LEU A 53 28.21 58.41 -49.98
C LEU A 53 28.44 59.40 -51.14
N ASN A 54 29.51 60.18 -51.08
CA ASN A 54 29.94 61.12 -52.15
C ASN A 54 31.38 60.80 -52.58
N GLN A 55 31.80 61.28 -53.76
CA GLN A 55 33.10 60.98 -54.35
C GLN A 55 34.29 61.45 -53.46
N GLN A 56 34.09 62.46 -52.67
CA GLN A 56 35.11 63.04 -51.82
C GLN A 56 35.35 62.17 -50.57
N GLU A 57 34.27 61.68 -49.97
CA GLU A 57 34.31 60.73 -48.83
C GLU A 57 34.93 59.35 -49.24
N ILE A 58 34.67 58.85 -50.46
CA ILE A 58 35.32 57.66 -50.94
C ILE A 58 36.82 57.79 -51.04
N ASN A 59 37.29 58.93 -51.53
CA ASN A 59 38.72 59.21 -51.64
C ASN A 59 39.38 59.32 -50.28
N ASP A 60 38.74 60.02 -49.32
CA ASP A 60 39.22 60.14 -47.93
C ASP A 60 39.28 58.78 -47.19
N PHE A 61 38.34 57.87 -47.45
CA PHE A 61 38.39 56.51 -46.91
C PHE A 61 39.49 55.63 -47.49
N ILE A 62 39.86 55.86 -48.79
CA ILE A 62 40.85 55.07 -49.51
C ILE A 62 42.26 55.63 -49.40
N GLU A 63 42.45 56.95 -49.30
CA GLU A 63 43.75 57.53 -49.16
C GLU A 63 44.47 57.25 -47.83
N ASN A 64 43.72 56.87 -46.80
CA ASN A 64 44.25 56.36 -45.54
C ASN A 64 44.77 54.90 -45.56
N GLU A 65 44.71 54.15 -46.68
CA GLU A 65 45.26 52.80 -46.87
C GLU A 65 46.79 52.79 -47.06
N GLY A 66 47.49 53.95 -46.96
CA GLY A 66 48.92 54.03 -47.35
C GLY A 66 49.95 53.63 -46.29
N ASP A 67 49.62 53.32 -45.09
CA ASP A 67 50.56 52.83 -44.09
C ASP A 67 50.09 51.56 -43.38
N SER A 68 50.82 50.54 -43.64
CA SER A 68 50.52 49.11 -43.30
C SER A 68 50.41 48.91 -41.82
N THR A 69 49.23 49.07 -41.26
CA THR A 69 48.68 48.37 -40.10
C THR A 69 47.23 48.88 -39.90
N GLU A 70 46.25 48.14 -40.41
CA GLU A 70 44.87 48.15 -40.00
C GLU A 70 44.18 49.54 -39.88
N THR A 71 43.87 50.18 -40.98
CA THR A 71 43.07 51.40 -40.98
C THR A 71 41.58 51.07 -40.90
N TYR A 72 41.14 50.86 -39.73
CA TYR A 72 39.70 50.81 -39.43
C TYR A 72 39.23 52.24 -39.13
N SER A 73 38.39 52.83 -39.98
CA SER A 73 37.73 54.09 -39.60
C SER A 73 36.59 53.82 -38.63
N GLN A 74 36.78 54.31 -37.43
CA GLN A 74 35.82 54.12 -36.31
C GLN A 74 34.65 55.09 -36.40
N PHE A 75 33.45 54.60 -36.39
CA PHE A 75 32.22 55.38 -36.17
C PHE A 75 31.70 55.34 -34.70
N SER A 76 32.34 54.63 -33.82
CA SER A 76 31.89 54.53 -32.42
C SER A 76 33.08 54.61 -31.45
N THR A 77 32.89 55.33 -30.36
CA THR A 77 33.88 55.60 -29.31
C THR A 77 34.19 54.37 -28.39
N LEU A 78 33.79 53.17 -28.73
CA LEU A 78 33.86 52.01 -27.82
C LEU A 78 34.25 50.69 -28.50
N HIS A 79 35.05 50.67 -29.53
CA HIS A 79 35.55 49.44 -30.20
C HIS A 79 34.46 48.38 -30.59
N SER A 80 33.17 48.78 -30.49
CA SER A 80 32.04 47.86 -30.70
C SER A 80 31.63 47.70 -32.17
N GLU A 81 32.09 48.62 -33.04
CA GLU A 81 31.71 48.62 -34.46
C GLU A 81 32.86 49.15 -35.33
N PHE A 82 33.00 48.60 -36.51
CA PHE A 82 33.94 49.08 -37.52
C PHE A 82 33.31 49.15 -38.88
N LEU A 83 33.87 49.99 -39.73
CA LEU A 83 33.54 50.12 -41.14
C LEU A 83 34.82 50.16 -41.95
N VAL A 84 34.90 49.31 -42.99
CA VAL A 84 36.01 49.26 -43.92
C VAL A 84 35.45 49.36 -45.35
N LEU A 85 36.01 50.24 -46.12
CA LEU A 85 35.72 50.40 -47.55
C LEU A 85 36.97 50.08 -48.35
N SER A 86 36.94 49.04 -49.19
CA SER A 86 38.06 48.63 -50.04
C SER A 86 37.65 48.52 -51.53
N LYS A 87 38.62 48.75 -52.45
CA LYS A 87 38.40 48.49 -53.87
C LYS A 87 38.47 46.99 -54.10
N ALA A 88 37.38 46.38 -54.61
CA ALA A 88 37.32 44.98 -54.90
C ALA A 88 36.59 44.72 -56.25
N PRO A 89 37.09 43.82 -57.07
CA PRO A 89 36.43 43.44 -58.32
C PRO A 89 35.08 42.78 -58.02
N ILE A 90 34.05 43.09 -58.83
CA ILE A 90 32.76 42.37 -58.77
C ILE A 90 32.95 40.98 -59.34
N ILE A 91 32.79 39.95 -58.52
CA ILE A 91 32.80 38.56 -58.91
C ILE A 91 31.39 38.18 -59.45
N PRO A 92 31.26 37.77 -60.72
CA PRO A 92 29.97 37.35 -61.23
C PRO A 92 29.40 36.19 -60.43
N ASN A 93 28.11 36.24 -60.05
CA ASN A 93 27.39 35.28 -59.22
C ASN A 93 27.60 35.35 -57.70
N GLN A 94 28.28 36.34 -57.15
CA GLN A 94 28.35 36.48 -55.69
C GLN A 94 27.11 37.25 -55.19
N LYS A 95 26.57 36.77 -54.00
CA LYS A 95 25.48 37.52 -53.38
C LYS A 95 25.94 38.93 -53.00
N LYS A 96 25.14 39.94 -53.36
CA LYS A 96 25.50 41.35 -53.08
C LYS A 96 25.71 41.64 -51.59
N THR A 97 25.09 40.90 -50.70
CA THR A 97 25.23 41.07 -49.24
C THR A 97 25.38 39.72 -48.60
N THR A 98 26.40 39.54 -47.81
CA THR A 98 26.65 38.33 -46.99
C THR A 98 26.89 38.71 -45.54
N PHE A 99 26.61 37.75 -44.62
CA PHE A 99 26.88 37.90 -43.20
C PHE A 99 27.81 36.79 -42.74
N THR A 100 28.96 37.15 -42.15
CA THR A 100 29.93 36.20 -41.58
C THR A 100 30.21 36.51 -40.10
N ASN A 101 30.64 35.53 -39.35
CA ASN A 101 31.24 35.76 -38.03
C ASN A 101 32.73 35.53 -38.18
N GLU A 102 33.53 36.51 -37.80
CA GLU A 102 34.99 36.43 -37.90
C GLU A 102 35.64 37.04 -36.68
N PHE A 103 36.77 36.49 -36.25
CA PHE A 103 37.62 37.12 -35.26
C PHE A 103 38.47 38.17 -35.94
N ARG A 104 38.47 39.38 -35.43
CA ARG A 104 39.28 40.51 -35.90
C ARG A 104 40.00 41.13 -34.72
N ILE A 105 41.27 41.52 -34.96
CA ILE A 105 42.05 42.31 -34.03
C ILE A 105 41.87 43.78 -34.39
N ILE A 106 41.24 44.53 -33.51
CA ILE A 106 41.03 45.96 -33.68
C ILE A 106 41.66 46.65 -32.47
N GLU A 107 42.61 47.55 -32.74
CA GLU A 107 43.37 48.28 -31.71
C GLU A 107 44.06 47.37 -30.67
N GLY A 108 44.45 46.16 -31.05
CA GLY A 108 45.14 45.20 -30.18
C GLY A 108 44.24 44.27 -29.37
N GLU A 109 42.94 44.39 -29.49
CA GLU A 109 41.97 43.47 -28.87
C GLU A 109 41.36 42.53 -29.92
N GLU A 110 41.46 41.23 -29.67
CA GLU A 110 40.86 40.18 -30.50
C GLU A 110 39.41 39.94 -30.04
N ASN A 111 38.45 40.29 -30.89
CA ASN A 111 37.02 40.12 -30.63
C ASN A 111 36.35 39.42 -31.81
N GLU A 112 35.28 38.68 -31.53
CA GLU A 112 34.39 38.12 -32.55
C GLU A 112 33.42 39.21 -33.03
N TYR A 113 33.35 39.41 -34.33
CA TYR A 113 32.47 40.35 -34.97
C TYR A 113 31.48 39.70 -35.90
N ARG A 114 30.25 40.17 -35.92
CA ARG A 114 29.26 39.93 -36.97
C ARG A 114 29.50 40.93 -38.09
N ILE A 115 29.94 40.45 -39.23
CA ILE A 115 30.36 41.28 -40.36
C ILE A 115 29.33 41.19 -41.50
N LEU A 116 28.83 42.33 -41.96
CA LEU A 116 28.07 42.48 -43.17
C LEU A 116 29.05 42.89 -44.27
N THR A 117 29.22 42.04 -45.31
CA THR A 117 30.00 42.37 -46.50
C THR A 117 29.05 42.67 -47.65
N HIS A 118 29.20 43.87 -48.26
CA HIS A 118 28.35 44.31 -49.34
C HIS A 118 29.20 44.82 -50.51
N HIS A 119 28.95 44.25 -51.71
CA HIS A 119 29.60 44.69 -52.95
C HIS A 119 28.69 45.65 -53.71
N PHE A 120 29.23 46.81 -54.12
CA PHE A 120 28.47 47.79 -54.89
C PHE A 120 29.37 48.51 -55.91
N SER A 121 28.79 49.17 -56.92
CA SER A 121 29.51 50.00 -57.86
C SER A 121 29.16 51.45 -57.66
N PHE A 122 30.16 52.29 -57.65
CA PHE A 122 30.00 53.75 -57.61
C PHE A 122 30.87 54.38 -58.66
N GLY A 123 30.26 55.15 -59.57
CA GLY A 123 30.96 55.66 -60.77
C GLY A 123 31.38 54.49 -61.68
N ASN A 124 32.68 54.41 -61.99
CA ASN A 124 33.24 53.39 -62.86
C ASN A 124 34.09 52.35 -62.13
N GLU A 125 34.06 52.38 -60.78
CA GLU A 125 34.81 51.47 -59.90
C GLU A 125 33.89 50.61 -59.06
N SER A 126 34.42 49.48 -58.57
CA SER A 126 33.69 48.54 -57.72
C SER A 126 34.33 48.50 -56.34
N TYR A 127 33.47 48.48 -55.31
CA TYR A 127 33.85 48.60 -53.92
C TYR A 127 33.23 47.44 -53.11
N GLN A 128 33.95 47.08 -52.02
CA GLN A 128 33.48 46.19 -50.98
C GLN A 128 33.39 47.01 -49.69
N LEU A 129 32.22 47.04 -49.09
CA LEU A 129 31.92 47.62 -47.80
C LEU A 129 31.80 46.52 -46.75
N GLU A 130 32.58 46.55 -45.74
CA GLU A 130 32.45 45.69 -44.55
C GLU A 130 32.01 46.57 -43.39
N ILE A 131 30.92 46.14 -42.71
CA ILE A 131 30.43 46.73 -41.47
C ILE A 131 30.39 45.65 -40.43
N GLY A 132 31.15 45.76 -39.36
CA GLY A 132 31.21 44.81 -38.30
C GLY A 132 30.62 45.37 -37.01
N SER A 133 29.95 44.49 -36.28
CA SER A 133 29.48 44.76 -34.90
C SER A 133 30.01 43.69 -33.98
N SER A 134 30.63 44.11 -32.86
CA SER A 134 31.22 43.19 -31.87
C SER A 134 30.14 42.31 -31.27
N LEU A 135 30.45 41.01 -31.17
CA LEU A 135 29.61 40.01 -30.45
C LEU A 135 30.02 39.86 -28.97
N GLY A 136 31.08 40.50 -28.50
CA GLY A 136 31.57 40.42 -27.12
C GLY A 136 30.50 40.81 -26.11
N GLU A 137 29.97 42.06 -26.23
CA GLU A 137 28.87 42.52 -25.35
C GLU A 137 27.62 41.65 -25.43
N VAL A 138 27.34 41.10 -26.63
CA VAL A 138 26.18 40.22 -26.87
C VAL A 138 26.37 38.89 -26.21
N ASN A 139 27.59 38.32 -26.22
CA ASN A 139 27.92 37.08 -25.57
C ASN A 139 27.83 37.23 -24.05
N ASP A 140 28.29 38.33 -23.48
CA ASP A 140 28.16 38.60 -22.04
C ASP A 140 26.70 38.76 -21.60
N LEU A 141 25.90 39.53 -22.36
CA LEU A 141 24.44 39.62 -22.11
C LEU A 141 23.75 38.29 -22.26
N THR A 142 24.13 37.48 -23.25
CA THR A 142 23.55 36.14 -23.45
C THR A 142 23.89 35.21 -22.30
N PHE A 143 25.11 35.28 -21.76
CA PHE A 143 25.50 34.53 -20.58
C PHE A 143 24.68 34.93 -19.33
N ILE A 144 24.51 36.21 -19.09
CA ILE A 144 23.69 36.72 -17.97
C ILE A 144 22.24 36.28 -18.11
N ILE A 145 21.68 36.36 -19.31
CA ILE A 145 20.30 35.92 -19.61
C ILE A 145 20.17 34.40 -19.37
N ARG A 146 21.11 33.58 -19.84
CA ARG A 146 21.12 32.14 -19.62
C ARG A 146 21.17 31.80 -18.13
N PHE A 147 22.02 32.46 -17.37
CA PHE A 147 22.14 32.25 -15.92
C PHE A 147 20.85 32.64 -15.18
N PHE A 148 20.27 33.79 -15.53
CA PHE A 148 19.00 34.23 -14.97
C PHE A 148 17.85 33.25 -15.25
N ILE A 149 17.77 32.73 -16.48
CA ILE A 149 16.79 31.71 -16.88
C ILE A 149 16.94 30.45 -16.02
N ILE A 150 18.16 29.97 -15.79
CA ILE A 150 18.42 28.79 -14.96
C ILE A 150 17.89 29.01 -13.53
N ILE A 151 18.16 30.19 -12.96
CA ILE A 151 17.69 30.52 -11.61
C ILE A 151 16.16 30.53 -11.57
N VAL A 152 15.50 31.18 -12.52
CA VAL A 152 14.03 31.26 -12.59
C VAL A 152 13.42 29.87 -12.73
N LEU A 153 13.96 29.03 -13.61
CA LEU A 153 13.50 27.64 -13.79
C LEU A 153 13.68 26.81 -12.52
N PHE A 154 14.78 26.98 -11.81
CA PHE A 154 15.03 26.31 -10.53
C PHE A 154 14.04 26.76 -9.45
N VAL A 155 13.76 28.05 -9.35
CA VAL A 155 12.78 28.58 -8.40
C VAL A 155 11.37 28.06 -8.71
N ILE A 156 10.97 28.05 -9.98
CA ILE A 156 9.68 27.49 -10.41
C ILE A 156 9.59 25.99 -10.05
N LEU A 157 10.66 25.22 -10.27
CA LEU A 157 10.69 23.81 -9.90
C LEU A 157 10.49 23.63 -8.40
N LEU A 158 11.21 24.38 -7.58
CA LEU A 158 11.14 24.29 -6.13
C LEU A 158 9.74 24.65 -5.61
N VAL A 159 9.20 25.78 -6.05
CA VAL A 159 7.87 26.26 -5.63
C VAL A 159 6.78 25.27 -6.03
N THR A 160 6.83 24.78 -7.26
CA THR A 160 5.83 23.82 -7.74
C THR A 160 5.95 22.46 -7.07
N PHE A 161 7.16 21.99 -6.74
CA PHE A 161 7.37 20.75 -5.98
C PHE A 161 6.76 20.84 -4.58
N LEU A 162 6.99 21.96 -3.87
CA LEU A 162 6.40 22.19 -2.55
C LEU A 162 4.87 22.28 -2.62
N ALA A 163 4.35 23.01 -3.59
CA ALA A 163 2.90 23.14 -3.80
C ALA A 163 2.24 21.79 -4.08
N ASP A 164 2.84 20.94 -4.90
CA ASP A 164 2.32 19.62 -5.20
C ASP A 164 2.28 18.70 -3.98
N THR A 165 3.34 18.73 -3.17
CA THR A 165 3.40 17.88 -1.97
C THR A 165 2.22 18.19 -1.05
N VAL A 166 1.97 19.47 -0.81
CA VAL A 166 0.84 19.93 0.03
C VAL A 166 -0.51 19.61 -0.63
N TYR A 167 -0.63 19.85 -1.94
CA TYR A 167 -1.88 19.62 -2.67
C TYR A 167 -2.26 18.13 -2.75
N ILE A 168 -1.30 17.25 -3.02
CA ILE A 168 -1.51 15.80 -3.07
C ILE A 168 -1.92 15.27 -1.69
N GLU A 169 -1.29 15.73 -0.63
CA GLU A 169 -1.66 15.33 0.73
C GLU A 169 -3.09 15.78 1.08
N TYR A 170 -3.44 17.01 0.76
CA TYR A 170 -4.79 17.53 0.93
C TYR A 170 -5.83 16.74 0.12
N LEU A 171 -5.54 16.42 -1.13
CA LEU A 171 -6.44 15.68 -2.03
C LEU A 171 -6.67 14.25 -1.55
N LEU A 172 -5.63 13.57 -1.06
CA LEU A 172 -5.69 12.16 -0.63
C LEU A 172 -6.13 11.97 0.83
N LYS A 173 -6.23 13.02 1.62
CA LYS A 173 -6.66 12.96 3.02
C LYS A 173 -8.02 12.24 3.21
N PRO A 174 -9.07 12.48 2.41
CA PRO A 174 -10.33 11.74 2.51
C PRO A 174 -10.17 10.24 2.23
N PHE A 175 -9.34 9.88 1.27
CA PHE A 175 -9.06 8.48 0.92
C PHE A 175 -8.45 7.70 2.10
N TYR A 176 -7.42 8.26 2.74
CA TYR A 176 -6.83 7.64 3.93
C TYR A 176 -7.83 7.56 5.08
N LYS A 177 -8.70 8.57 5.22
CA LYS A 177 -9.76 8.51 6.21
C LYS A 177 -10.73 7.37 5.95
N ILE A 178 -11.16 7.13 4.68
CA ILE A 178 -12.00 5.98 4.30
C ILE A 178 -11.34 4.67 4.71
N ILE A 179 -10.03 4.50 4.40
CA ILE A 179 -9.30 3.28 4.77
C ILE A 179 -9.29 3.08 6.29
N ASP A 180 -8.93 4.11 7.05
CA ASP A 180 -8.71 3.96 8.48
C ASP A 180 -10.02 3.81 9.27
N THR A 181 -11.09 4.53 8.89
CA THR A 181 -12.35 4.51 9.65
C THR A 181 -13.34 3.45 9.16
N LYS A 182 -13.28 3.08 7.87
CA LYS A 182 -14.30 2.20 7.27
C LYS A 182 -13.74 0.85 6.84
N ILE A 183 -12.67 0.82 6.02
CA ILE A 183 -12.17 -0.45 5.48
C ILE A 183 -11.55 -1.33 6.56
N ARG A 184 -10.83 -0.77 7.52
CA ARG A 184 -10.23 -1.56 8.61
C ARG A 184 -11.25 -2.18 9.56
N ARG A 185 -12.48 -1.66 9.59
CA ARG A 185 -13.56 -2.13 10.46
C ARG A 185 -14.63 -2.95 9.73
N VAL A 186 -14.33 -3.44 8.53
CA VAL A 186 -15.26 -4.27 7.74
C VAL A 186 -15.70 -5.55 8.47
N ASN A 187 -14.87 -6.07 9.37
CA ASN A 187 -15.20 -7.28 10.15
C ASN A 187 -16.15 -7.01 11.34
N GLU A 188 -16.49 -5.77 11.62
CA GLU A 188 -17.37 -5.35 12.71
C GLU A 188 -18.55 -4.53 12.17
N PRO A 189 -19.51 -5.16 11.47
CA PRO A 189 -20.61 -4.45 10.81
C PRO A 189 -21.50 -3.67 11.78
N GLU A 190 -21.58 -4.09 13.04
CA GLU A 190 -22.42 -3.46 14.07
C GLU A 190 -21.80 -2.13 14.58
N VAL A 191 -20.49 -1.93 14.44
CA VAL A 191 -19.73 -0.75 14.90
C VAL A 191 -19.30 0.14 13.72
N PHE A 192 -19.76 -0.18 12.51
CA PHE A 192 -19.35 0.54 11.31
C PHE A 192 -19.87 2.00 11.32
N ASP A 193 -18.94 2.95 11.05
CA ASP A 193 -19.26 4.37 11.00
C ASP A 193 -19.88 4.76 9.64
N HIS A 194 -21.20 4.95 9.60
CA HIS A 194 -21.95 5.36 8.41
C HIS A 194 -21.86 6.86 8.12
N THR A 195 -21.18 7.66 8.95
CA THR A 195 -21.11 9.12 8.74
C THR A 195 -20.42 9.43 7.39
N PRO A 196 -21.06 10.28 6.53
CA PRO A 196 -20.50 10.63 5.25
C PRO A 196 -19.16 11.36 5.39
N ILE A 197 -18.17 10.97 4.61
CA ILE A 197 -16.87 11.63 4.60
C ILE A 197 -16.95 12.91 3.77
N LYS A 198 -16.57 14.05 4.38
CA LYS A 198 -16.48 15.33 3.68
C LYS A 198 -15.29 15.31 2.72
N ALA A 199 -15.54 15.03 1.43
CA ALA A 199 -14.56 15.08 0.36
C ALA A 199 -14.99 16.07 -0.73
N LYS A 200 -14.03 16.85 -1.26
CA LYS A 200 -14.27 17.75 -2.40
C LYS A 200 -14.41 16.97 -3.71
N SER A 201 -13.66 15.88 -3.90
CA SER A 201 -13.79 15.01 -5.07
C SER A 201 -15.10 14.27 -5.04
N ARG A 202 -15.76 14.22 -6.20
CA ARG A 202 -16.97 13.43 -6.44
C ARG A 202 -16.69 11.94 -6.28
N ASP A 203 -15.55 11.48 -6.78
CA ASP A 203 -15.16 10.06 -6.76
C ASP A 203 -15.03 9.51 -5.34
N PHE A 204 -14.45 10.29 -4.42
CA PHE A 204 -14.34 9.87 -3.02
C PHE A 204 -15.68 9.88 -2.29
N ARG A 205 -16.61 10.78 -2.65
CA ARG A 205 -17.96 10.75 -2.11
C ARG A 205 -18.75 9.55 -2.63
N GLU A 206 -18.59 9.21 -3.90
CA GLU A 206 -19.21 8.04 -4.51
C GLU A 206 -18.64 6.74 -3.92
N LEU A 207 -17.33 6.66 -3.75
CA LEU A 207 -16.67 5.54 -3.06
C LEU A 207 -17.22 5.38 -1.63
N ASP A 208 -17.34 6.46 -0.88
CA ASP A 208 -17.86 6.44 0.49
C ASP A 208 -19.31 5.95 0.53
N LEU A 209 -20.15 6.40 -0.41
CA LEU A 209 -21.54 5.99 -0.53
C LEU A 209 -21.68 4.50 -0.86
N VAL A 210 -20.89 4.01 -1.83
CA VAL A 210 -20.89 2.58 -2.22
C VAL A 210 -20.42 1.72 -1.06
N LEU A 211 -19.39 2.13 -0.33
CA LEU A 211 -18.92 1.41 0.87
C LEU A 211 -20.00 1.35 1.96
N ASN A 212 -20.71 2.45 2.21
CA ASN A 212 -21.82 2.45 3.17
C ASN A 212 -22.91 1.46 2.74
N GLN A 213 -23.33 1.48 1.46
CA GLN A 213 -24.33 0.55 0.93
C GLN A 213 -23.88 -0.92 1.02
N MET A 214 -22.60 -1.18 0.75
CA MET A 214 -22.05 -2.55 0.92
C MET A 214 -22.10 -2.99 2.37
N MET A 215 -21.75 -2.11 3.31
CA MET A 215 -21.78 -2.43 4.74
C MET A 215 -23.21 -2.63 5.26
N ASP A 216 -24.17 -1.82 4.82
CA ASP A 216 -25.59 -2.03 5.11
C ASP A 216 -26.05 -3.42 4.63
N ARG A 217 -25.62 -3.81 3.43
CA ARG A 217 -25.94 -5.13 2.88
C ARG A 217 -25.31 -6.27 3.66
N ILE A 218 -24.05 -6.11 4.07
CA ILE A 218 -23.34 -7.07 4.93
C ILE A 218 -24.05 -7.19 6.28
N ALA A 219 -24.38 -6.08 6.94
CA ALA A 219 -25.11 -6.07 8.21
C ALA A 219 -26.48 -6.76 8.09
N GLU A 220 -27.21 -6.54 7.00
CA GLU A 220 -28.48 -7.22 6.73
C GLU A 220 -28.30 -8.74 6.58
N LEU A 221 -27.25 -9.17 5.84
CA LEU A 221 -26.93 -10.61 5.68
C LEU A 221 -26.58 -11.25 7.01
N PHE A 222 -25.74 -10.61 7.82
CA PHE A 222 -25.39 -11.08 9.17
C PHE A 222 -26.64 -11.21 10.05
N LYS A 223 -27.53 -10.21 10.03
CA LYS A 223 -28.78 -10.26 10.80
C LYS A 223 -29.67 -11.42 10.35
N LYS A 224 -29.81 -11.63 9.03
CA LYS A 224 -30.59 -12.75 8.49
C LYS A 224 -29.98 -14.09 8.86
N GLU A 225 -28.66 -14.24 8.80
CA GLU A 225 -27.95 -15.45 9.20
C GLU A 225 -28.13 -15.73 10.70
N LYS A 226 -27.98 -14.72 11.55
CA LYS A 226 -28.23 -14.82 13.00
C LYS A 226 -29.65 -15.32 13.30
N GLN A 227 -30.64 -14.75 12.60
CA GLN A 227 -32.04 -15.15 12.77
C GLN A 227 -32.32 -16.54 12.22
N PHE A 228 -31.72 -16.91 11.08
CA PHE A 228 -31.82 -18.25 10.50
C PHE A 228 -31.28 -19.31 11.48
N ILE A 229 -30.08 -19.11 12.04
CA ILE A 229 -29.48 -20.01 13.02
C ILE A 229 -30.36 -20.19 14.24
N SER A 230 -30.92 -19.09 14.77
CA SER A 230 -31.85 -19.14 15.91
C SER A 230 -33.11 -19.95 15.59
N ASN A 231 -33.72 -19.68 14.44
CA ASN A 231 -34.95 -20.38 14.02
C ASN A 231 -34.70 -21.86 13.79
N VAL A 232 -33.63 -22.22 13.05
CA VAL A 232 -33.24 -23.62 12.79
C VAL A 232 -33.01 -24.36 14.11
N SER A 233 -32.41 -23.68 15.12
CA SER A 233 -32.23 -24.29 16.45
C SER A 233 -33.56 -24.75 17.05
N HIS A 234 -34.54 -23.86 17.06
CA HIS A 234 -35.85 -24.16 17.65
C HIS A 234 -36.63 -25.20 16.83
N GLU A 235 -36.62 -25.03 15.50
CA GLU A 235 -37.35 -25.93 14.58
C GLU A 235 -36.79 -27.35 14.53
N LEU A 236 -35.49 -27.56 14.78
CA LEU A 236 -34.89 -28.89 14.83
C LEU A 236 -34.96 -29.56 16.22
N LEU A 237 -34.78 -28.78 17.29
CA LEU A 237 -34.76 -29.35 18.64
C LEU A 237 -36.16 -29.78 19.12
N THR A 238 -37.21 -29.10 18.69
CA THR A 238 -38.59 -29.39 19.08
C THR A 238 -39.05 -30.79 18.64
N PRO A 239 -38.96 -31.21 17.35
CA PRO A 239 -39.33 -32.55 16.93
C PRO A 239 -38.47 -33.63 17.57
N ILE A 240 -37.19 -33.39 17.82
CA ILE A 240 -36.29 -34.32 18.51
C ILE A 240 -36.75 -34.54 19.94
N ALA A 241 -37.13 -33.48 20.66
CA ALA A 241 -37.64 -33.56 22.02
C ALA A 241 -38.98 -34.32 22.07
N LEU A 242 -39.88 -34.09 21.09
CA LEU A 242 -41.15 -34.83 20.98
C LEU A 242 -40.91 -36.32 20.70
N LEU A 243 -40.00 -36.66 19.79
CA LEU A 243 -39.66 -38.06 19.48
C LEU A 243 -39.03 -38.75 20.71
N LYS A 244 -38.13 -38.05 21.41
CA LYS A 244 -37.51 -38.54 22.64
C LYS A 244 -38.59 -38.86 23.71
N SER A 245 -39.49 -37.91 23.97
CA SER A 245 -40.58 -38.10 24.94
C SER A 245 -41.49 -39.28 24.56
N ARG A 246 -41.79 -39.44 23.26
CA ARG A 246 -42.59 -40.62 22.81
C ARG A 246 -41.88 -41.94 23.04
N PHE A 247 -40.60 -42.04 22.76
CA PHE A 247 -39.81 -43.25 23.00
C PHE A 247 -39.64 -43.53 24.51
N GLU A 248 -39.43 -42.48 25.35
CA GLU A 248 -39.37 -42.60 26.78
C GLU A 248 -40.71 -43.15 27.36
N ASN A 249 -41.84 -42.63 26.86
CA ASN A 249 -43.15 -43.14 27.24
C ASN A 249 -43.39 -44.59 26.78
N LEU A 250 -42.87 -44.98 25.61
CA LEU A 250 -42.96 -46.39 25.17
C LEU A 250 -42.13 -47.31 26.06
N LEU A 251 -40.96 -46.90 26.55
CA LEU A 251 -40.14 -47.70 27.48
C LEU A 251 -40.78 -47.93 28.84
N GLN A 252 -41.74 -47.10 29.23
CA GLN A 252 -42.51 -47.31 30.47
C GLN A 252 -43.61 -48.38 30.37
N ASN A 253 -43.81 -48.96 29.17
CA ASN A 253 -44.81 -49.97 28.98
C ASN A 253 -44.27 -51.36 29.37
N GLU A 254 -44.76 -51.95 30.47
CA GLU A 254 -44.35 -53.22 31.01
C GLU A 254 -44.56 -54.44 30.08
N SER A 255 -45.28 -54.27 28.96
CA SER A 255 -45.55 -55.35 28.01
C SER A 255 -44.56 -55.43 26.83
N LEU A 256 -43.47 -54.65 26.84
CA LEU A 256 -42.45 -54.68 25.79
C LEU A 256 -41.59 -55.98 25.89
N ASP A 257 -41.36 -56.62 24.75
CA ASP A 257 -40.35 -57.66 24.65
C ASP A 257 -38.92 -57.04 24.67
N GLU A 258 -37.91 -57.79 25.05
CA GLU A 258 -36.53 -57.41 25.21
C GLU A 258 -35.95 -56.79 23.90
N ASN A 259 -36.31 -57.33 22.76
CA ASN A 259 -35.88 -56.86 21.43
C ASN A 259 -36.47 -55.45 21.08
N ALA A 260 -37.75 -55.25 21.44
CA ALA A 260 -38.40 -53.95 21.28
C ALA A 260 -37.78 -52.88 22.22
N PHE A 261 -37.50 -53.28 23.48
CA PHE A 261 -36.83 -52.43 24.47
C PHE A 261 -35.45 -51.97 23.97
N ASP A 262 -34.59 -52.88 23.48
CA ASP A 262 -33.27 -52.58 22.95
C ASP A 262 -33.32 -51.67 21.73
N LYS A 263 -34.27 -51.85 20.82
CA LYS A 263 -34.47 -51.00 19.65
C LYS A 263 -34.88 -49.58 20.05
N ILE A 264 -35.76 -49.43 21.02
CA ILE A 264 -36.22 -48.13 21.51
C ILE A 264 -35.07 -47.43 22.26
N ALA A 265 -34.32 -48.14 23.11
CA ALA A 265 -33.14 -47.62 23.80
C ALA A 265 -32.06 -47.17 22.82
N GLY A 266 -31.81 -47.95 21.75
CA GLY A 266 -30.91 -47.59 20.66
C GLY A 266 -31.37 -46.33 19.91
N SER A 267 -32.67 -46.17 19.68
CA SER A 267 -33.26 -45.01 19.04
C SER A 267 -33.13 -43.74 19.91
N LEU A 268 -33.33 -43.85 21.23
CA LEU A 268 -33.09 -42.77 22.18
C LEU A 268 -31.64 -42.33 22.19
N LYS A 269 -30.70 -43.26 22.22
CA LYS A 269 -29.26 -42.95 22.13
C LYS A 269 -28.94 -42.19 20.84
N THR A 270 -29.57 -42.57 19.72
CA THR A 270 -29.41 -41.86 18.42
C THR A 270 -29.99 -40.44 18.44
N LEU A 271 -31.17 -40.26 19.06
CA LEU A 271 -31.78 -38.91 19.23
C LEU A 271 -30.93 -37.99 20.12
N ASP A 272 -30.37 -38.53 21.21
CA ASP A 272 -29.46 -37.77 22.07
C ASP A 272 -28.18 -37.37 21.34
N MET A 273 -27.64 -38.28 20.52
CA MET A 273 -26.51 -37.98 19.65
C MET A 273 -26.86 -36.87 18.64
N LEU A 274 -28.01 -36.94 17.97
CA LEU A 274 -28.46 -35.94 16.99
C LEU A 274 -28.65 -34.55 17.65
N LYS A 275 -29.30 -34.53 18.82
CA LYS A 275 -29.43 -33.30 19.64
C LYS A 275 -28.09 -32.68 19.96
N LYS A 276 -27.10 -33.48 20.36
CA LYS A 276 -25.75 -33.00 20.67
C LYS A 276 -25.01 -32.46 19.42
N ILE A 277 -25.16 -33.09 18.27
CA ILE A 277 -24.61 -32.62 16.98
C ILE A 277 -25.18 -31.23 16.65
N ILE A 278 -26.50 -31.08 16.69
CA ILE A 278 -27.21 -29.84 16.38
C ILE A 278 -26.72 -28.73 17.32
N ASN A 279 -26.72 -28.97 18.65
CA ASN A 279 -26.27 -27.98 19.62
C ASN A 279 -24.81 -27.56 19.40
N ASN A 280 -23.92 -28.49 19.05
CA ASN A 280 -22.52 -28.21 18.74
C ASN A 280 -22.37 -27.36 17.49
N LEU A 281 -23.12 -27.64 16.41
CA LEU A 281 -23.12 -26.84 15.18
C LEU A 281 -23.65 -25.44 15.43
N LEU A 282 -24.70 -25.30 16.23
CA LEU A 282 -25.27 -24.02 16.62
C LEU A 282 -24.31 -23.21 17.50
N LEU A 283 -23.60 -23.88 18.42
CA LEU A 283 -22.55 -23.23 19.22
C LEU A 283 -21.44 -22.67 18.33
N ILE A 284 -20.90 -23.48 17.40
CA ILE A 284 -19.88 -23.02 16.44
C ILE A 284 -20.40 -21.80 15.67
N SER A 285 -21.61 -21.89 15.13
CA SER A 285 -22.22 -20.83 14.36
C SER A 285 -22.40 -19.53 15.15
N ARG A 286 -22.84 -19.63 16.43
CA ARG A 286 -22.95 -18.45 17.32
C ARG A 286 -21.60 -17.80 17.62
N ILE A 287 -20.54 -18.61 17.78
CA ILE A 287 -19.18 -18.12 18.03
C ILE A 287 -18.65 -17.40 16.79
N GLU A 288 -18.76 -18.05 15.60
CA GLU A 288 -18.31 -17.49 14.32
C GLU A 288 -19.05 -16.18 13.94
N ASN A 289 -20.29 -16.02 14.40
CA ASN A 289 -21.08 -14.79 14.24
C ASN A 289 -20.93 -13.78 15.40
N ASN A 290 -19.90 -13.88 16.22
CA ASN A 290 -19.59 -12.97 17.32
C ASN A 290 -20.80 -12.70 18.26
N GLN A 291 -21.61 -13.74 18.57
CA GLN A 291 -22.79 -13.57 19.42
C GLN A 291 -22.47 -13.64 20.92
N TYR A 292 -21.22 -13.74 21.28
CA TYR A 292 -20.73 -13.78 22.66
C TYR A 292 -19.92 -12.53 22.97
N GLU A 293 -19.96 -12.11 24.24
CA GLU A 293 -19.09 -11.05 24.75
C GLU A 293 -17.86 -11.66 25.43
N ALA A 294 -16.70 -11.03 25.30
CA ALA A 294 -15.43 -11.45 25.86
C ALA A 294 -14.89 -10.41 26.84
N ASN A 295 -15.70 -10.03 27.83
CA ASN A 295 -15.43 -8.93 28.75
C ASN A 295 -15.22 -9.36 30.22
N GLU A 296 -15.28 -10.67 30.53
CA GLU A 296 -15.08 -11.22 31.86
C GLU A 296 -13.56 -11.36 32.18
N GLU A 297 -13.17 -11.16 33.40
CA GLU A 297 -11.83 -11.51 33.93
C GLU A 297 -11.73 -13.03 34.10
N ILE A 298 -10.71 -13.64 33.50
CA ILE A 298 -10.55 -15.08 33.42
C ILE A 298 -9.38 -15.52 34.29
N ASN A 299 -9.67 -16.47 35.17
CA ASN A 299 -8.67 -17.26 35.90
C ASN A 299 -8.62 -18.67 35.29
N PHE A 300 -7.58 -18.98 34.52
CA PHE A 300 -7.43 -20.28 33.92
C PHE A 300 -7.18 -21.42 34.89
N TYR A 301 -6.57 -21.15 36.02
CA TYR A 301 -6.38 -22.16 37.08
C TYR A 301 -7.73 -22.70 37.57
N GLU A 302 -8.68 -21.78 37.84
CA GLU A 302 -10.05 -22.17 38.23
C GLU A 302 -10.76 -22.96 37.13
N ILE A 303 -10.68 -22.49 35.89
CA ILE A 303 -11.31 -23.22 34.77
C ILE A 303 -10.77 -24.64 34.66
N ILE A 304 -9.46 -24.85 34.78
CA ILE A 304 -8.85 -26.17 34.69
C ILE A 304 -9.28 -27.04 35.86
N LYS A 305 -9.37 -26.47 37.06
CA LYS A 305 -9.86 -27.17 38.23
C LYS A 305 -11.33 -27.58 38.09
N ASP A 306 -12.19 -26.67 37.61
CA ASP A 306 -13.60 -26.97 37.31
C ASP A 306 -13.73 -28.14 36.30
N VAL A 307 -12.90 -28.11 35.23
CA VAL A 307 -12.88 -29.18 34.21
C VAL A 307 -12.35 -30.52 34.75
N GLU A 308 -11.36 -30.49 35.63
CA GLU A 308 -10.85 -31.69 36.35
C GLU A 308 -11.97 -32.33 37.19
N GLU A 309 -12.67 -31.52 37.98
CA GLU A 309 -13.81 -31.96 38.81
C GLU A 309 -14.95 -32.53 37.92
N ASP A 310 -15.31 -31.89 36.81
CA ASP A 310 -16.34 -32.34 35.88
C ASP A 310 -15.99 -33.69 35.20
N LEU A 311 -14.71 -34.01 35.06
CA LEU A 311 -14.22 -35.20 34.37
C LEU A 311 -13.62 -36.26 35.30
N GLN A 312 -13.71 -36.07 36.64
CA GLN A 312 -13.09 -36.93 37.66
C GLN A 312 -13.45 -38.40 37.44
N ASP A 313 -14.74 -38.77 37.30
CA ASP A 313 -15.19 -40.15 37.11
C ASP A 313 -14.50 -40.80 35.92
N ARG A 314 -14.33 -40.05 34.80
CA ARG A 314 -13.69 -40.59 33.58
C ARG A 314 -12.17 -40.72 33.71
N ILE A 315 -11.55 -39.89 34.54
CA ILE A 315 -10.13 -39.92 34.84
C ILE A 315 -9.86 -41.16 35.70
N GLU A 316 -10.69 -41.39 36.73
CA GLU A 316 -10.60 -42.56 37.61
C GLU A 316 -10.88 -43.88 36.89
N ASP A 317 -11.95 -43.94 36.11
CA ASP A 317 -12.30 -45.15 35.31
C ASP A 317 -11.17 -45.64 34.40
N LYS A 318 -10.33 -44.70 33.90
CA LYS A 318 -9.21 -44.98 33.02
C LYS A 318 -7.85 -45.03 33.72
N GLY A 319 -7.83 -44.85 35.07
CA GLY A 319 -6.60 -44.83 35.88
C GLY A 319 -5.63 -43.70 35.47
N ILE A 320 -6.15 -42.61 34.92
CA ILE A 320 -5.29 -41.52 34.41
C ILE A 320 -4.75 -40.66 35.53
N GLN A 321 -3.46 -40.43 35.55
CA GLN A 321 -2.85 -39.44 36.44
C GLN A 321 -3.01 -38.03 35.85
N PHE A 322 -3.94 -37.25 36.42
CA PHE A 322 -4.10 -35.83 36.05
C PHE A 322 -3.22 -34.95 36.94
N VAL A 323 -2.36 -34.10 36.33
CA VAL A 323 -1.41 -33.24 37.05
C VAL A 323 -1.53 -31.82 36.56
N ASN A 324 -2.03 -30.94 37.42
CA ASN A 324 -2.05 -29.51 37.18
C ASN A 324 -0.75 -28.87 37.72
N LYS A 325 0.12 -28.39 36.81
CA LYS A 325 1.40 -27.72 37.06
C LYS A 325 1.38 -26.22 36.82
N MET A 326 0.22 -25.63 36.68
CA MET A 326 0.13 -24.17 36.44
C MET A 326 0.70 -23.38 37.61
N LYS A 327 1.45 -22.32 37.28
CA LYS A 327 2.16 -21.48 38.26
C LYS A 327 1.87 -19.99 38.12
N ASN A 328 1.40 -19.57 36.96
CA ASN A 328 1.24 -18.16 36.66
C ASN A 328 -0.25 -17.80 36.62
N ASP A 329 -0.56 -16.63 37.18
CA ASP A 329 -1.89 -16.06 37.07
C ASP A 329 -1.88 -15.03 35.90
N LEU A 330 -2.57 -15.37 34.84
CA LEU A 330 -2.68 -14.54 33.65
C LEU A 330 -3.93 -13.68 33.74
N ALA A 331 -3.79 -12.37 33.79
CA ALA A 331 -4.92 -11.45 33.62
C ALA A 331 -5.37 -11.48 32.17
N PHE A 332 -6.42 -12.24 31.86
CA PHE A 332 -7.00 -12.37 30.54
C PHE A 332 -8.48 -11.96 30.54
N ARG A 333 -8.92 -11.25 29.52
CA ARG A 333 -10.35 -10.95 29.32
C ARG A 333 -10.94 -11.85 28.27
N GLY A 334 -12.06 -12.52 28.58
CA GLY A 334 -12.68 -13.46 27.69
C GLY A 334 -14.12 -13.78 28.09
N ASN A 335 -14.65 -14.85 27.53
CA ASN A 335 -15.93 -15.46 27.94
C ASN A 335 -15.63 -16.74 28.71
N LYS A 336 -15.93 -16.75 30.02
CA LYS A 336 -15.62 -17.87 30.91
C LYS A 336 -16.25 -19.19 30.42
N THR A 337 -17.52 -19.15 29.99
CA THR A 337 -18.23 -20.34 29.52
C THR A 337 -17.59 -20.94 28.27
N LEU A 338 -17.21 -20.11 27.29
CA LEU A 338 -16.56 -20.61 26.06
C LEU A 338 -15.17 -21.17 26.36
N LEU A 339 -14.38 -20.50 27.21
CA LEU A 339 -13.05 -20.97 27.58
C LEU A 339 -13.11 -22.27 28.38
N HIS A 340 -14.11 -22.44 29.24
CA HIS A 340 -14.38 -23.72 29.91
C HIS A 340 -14.66 -24.82 28.86
N ILE A 341 -15.51 -24.55 27.85
CA ILE A 341 -15.81 -25.51 26.77
C ILE A 341 -14.54 -25.83 25.95
N LEU A 342 -13.67 -24.87 25.71
CA LEU A 342 -12.38 -25.06 25.03
C LEU A 342 -11.53 -26.08 25.80
N ILE A 343 -11.26 -25.81 27.07
CA ILE A 343 -10.43 -26.68 27.94
C ILE A 343 -11.09 -28.05 28.11
N TYR A 344 -12.40 -28.10 28.35
CA TYR A 344 -13.17 -29.34 28.46
C TYR A 344 -13.03 -30.26 27.22
N ASN A 345 -13.10 -29.66 26.00
CA ASN A 345 -12.93 -30.45 24.77
C ASN A 345 -11.49 -30.96 24.61
N LEU A 346 -10.47 -30.17 24.96
CA LEU A 346 -9.08 -30.63 24.90
C LEU A 346 -8.80 -31.72 25.94
N VAL A 347 -9.23 -31.56 27.19
CA VAL A 347 -9.04 -32.56 28.25
C VAL A 347 -9.85 -33.83 27.97
N THR A 348 -11.11 -33.73 27.52
CA THR A 348 -11.90 -34.88 27.11
C THR A 348 -11.23 -35.68 26.00
N ASN A 349 -10.59 -35.01 25.02
CA ASN A 349 -9.81 -35.71 23.99
C ASN A 349 -8.57 -36.36 24.58
N ALA A 350 -7.85 -35.68 25.49
CA ALA A 350 -6.69 -36.23 26.19
C ALA A 350 -7.05 -37.49 27.00
N ILE A 351 -8.24 -37.53 27.64
CA ILE A 351 -8.74 -38.72 28.34
C ILE A 351 -9.13 -39.80 27.33
N LYS A 352 -9.92 -39.46 26.31
CA LYS A 352 -10.47 -40.42 25.35
C LYS A 352 -9.40 -41.20 24.61
N TYR A 353 -8.36 -40.49 24.13
CA TYR A 353 -7.29 -41.08 23.33
C TYR A 353 -6.06 -41.48 24.14
N ASN A 354 -6.14 -41.37 25.48
CA ASN A 354 -5.10 -41.90 26.36
C ASN A 354 -5.11 -43.43 26.41
N LYS A 355 -4.02 -43.97 26.87
CA LYS A 355 -3.90 -45.39 27.26
C LYS A 355 -4.36 -45.59 28.72
N GLN A 356 -4.64 -46.83 29.10
CA GLN A 356 -4.92 -47.20 30.50
C GLN A 356 -3.70 -46.81 31.36
N ASP A 357 -3.95 -46.30 32.55
CA ASP A 357 -2.94 -45.84 33.51
C ASP A 357 -1.97 -44.79 32.93
N GLY A 358 -2.48 -43.99 31.98
CA GLY A 358 -1.71 -42.91 31.35
C GLY A 358 -1.66 -41.64 32.19
N SER A 359 -1.15 -40.55 31.61
CA SER A 359 -1.07 -39.26 32.29
C SER A 359 -1.60 -38.10 31.43
N ILE A 360 -2.10 -37.07 32.07
CA ILE A 360 -2.43 -35.78 31.49
C ILE A 360 -1.75 -34.72 32.34
N ILE A 361 -0.92 -33.88 31.72
CA ILE A 361 -0.19 -32.80 32.37
C ILE A 361 -0.65 -31.48 31.80
N VAL A 362 -1.18 -30.61 32.65
CA VAL A 362 -1.48 -29.21 32.29
C VAL A 362 -0.40 -28.34 32.88
N SER A 363 0.21 -27.49 32.05
CA SER A 363 1.26 -26.55 32.46
C SER A 363 1.15 -25.24 31.72
N ASP A 364 1.75 -24.20 32.25
CA ASP A 364 1.80 -22.87 31.68
C ASP A 364 3.22 -22.29 31.68
N GLY A 365 3.43 -21.22 30.96
CA GLY A 365 4.71 -20.56 30.92
C GLY A 365 4.76 -19.40 29.92
N PHE A 366 5.99 -18.91 29.69
CA PHE A 366 6.26 -17.87 28.72
C PHE A 366 7.31 -18.32 27.71
N VAL A 367 7.06 -18.07 26.43
CA VAL A 367 8.02 -18.23 25.33
C VAL A 367 8.11 -16.90 24.58
N ARG A 368 9.30 -16.29 24.50
CA ARG A 368 9.52 -14.97 23.83
C ARG A 368 8.51 -13.90 24.27
N ASN A 369 8.24 -13.84 25.57
CA ASN A 369 7.27 -12.92 26.19
C ASN A 369 5.79 -13.19 25.84
N GLN A 370 5.49 -14.34 25.24
CA GLN A 370 4.12 -14.79 24.94
C GLN A 370 3.73 -15.87 25.93
N TYR A 371 2.61 -15.68 26.64
CA TYR A 371 2.07 -16.65 27.58
C TYR A 371 1.48 -17.84 26.84
N PHE A 372 1.64 -19.04 27.40
CA PHE A 372 1.01 -20.25 26.87
C PHE A 372 0.45 -21.14 27.97
N ILE A 373 -0.56 -21.93 27.61
CA ILE A 373 -1.06 -23.07 28.39
C ILE A 373 -0.90 -24.32 27.52
N SER A 374 -0.32 -25.38 28.04
CA SER A 374 -0.17 -26.67 27.36
C SER A 374 -0.91 -27.76 28.08
N ILE A 375 -1.58 -28.64 27.30
CA ILE A 375 -2.25 -29.86 27.75
C ILE A 375 -1.59 -31.00 27.03
N ALA A 376 -0.83 -31.83 27.76
CA ALA A 376 -0.08 -32.96 27.22
C ALA A 376 -0.67 -34.26 27.72
N ASP A 377 -0.97 -35.23 26.82
CA ASP A 377 -1.38 -36.58 27.13
C ASP A 377 -0.30 -37.59 26.72
N SER A 378 -0.34 -38.76 27.36
CA SER A 378 0.53 -39.92 27.05
C SER A 378 -0.14 -40.96 26.15
N GLY A 379 -1.13 -40.53 25.36
CA GLY A 379 -2.01 -41.41 24.58
C GLY A 379 -1.40 -42.01 23.33
N ILE A 380 -2.28 -42.44 22.41
CA ILE A 380 -1.90 -43.10 21.14
C ILE A 380 -1.20 -42.14 20.13
N GLY A 381 -1.31 -40.83 20.33
CA GLY A 381 -0.78 -39.85 19.39
C GLY A 381 -1.43 -39.88 18.01
N MET A 382 -0.85 -39.08 17.09
CA MET A 382 -1.36 -38.85 15.73
C MET A 382 -0.23 -38.82 14.73
N SER A 383 -0.50 -39.21 13.47
CA SER A 383 0.38 -39.01 12.33
C SER A 383 0.33 -37.55 11.84
N ALA A 384 1.34 -37.10 11.09
CA ALA A 384 1.37 -35.76 10.52
C ALA A 384 0.14 -35.47 9.63
N SER A 385 -0.30 -36.41 8.83
CA SER A 385 -1.47 -36.25 7.97
C SER A 385 -2.79 -36.11 8.74
N GLN A 386 -2.88 -36.72 9.95
CA GLN A 386 -4.02 -36.57 10.83
C GLN A 386 -4.03 -35.17 11.47
N ILE A 387 -2.86 -34.65 11.92
CA ILE A 387 -2.72 -33.32 12.54
C ILE A 387 -3.25 -32.22 11.64
N GLU A 388 -3.00 -32.29 10.33
CA GLU A 388 -3.48 -31.28 9.38
C GLU A 388 -5.01 -31.11 9.37
N ASN A 389 -5.74 -32.18 9.67
CA ASN A 389 -7.18 -32.24 9.51
C ASN A 389 -7.99 -32.33 10.81
N ILE A 390 -7.33 -32.41 11.98
CA ILE A 390 -8.03 -32.67 13.27
C ILE A 390 -9.04 -31.59 13.68
N PHE A 391 -8.87 -30.36 13.18
CA PHE A 391 -9.77 -29.24 13.46
C PHE A 391 -10.92 -29.11 12.48
N ASN A 392 -10.96 -29.97 11.41
CA ASN A 392 -12.08 -29.97 10.48
C ASN A 392 -13.32 -30.53 11.15
N ARG A 393 -14.50 -30.04 10.80
CA ARG A 393 -15.78 -30.54 11.31
C ARG A 393 -15.95 -31.98 10.86
N PHE A 394 -16.38 -32.85 11.79
CA PHE A 394 -16.57 -34.31 11.60
C PHE A 394 -15.27 -35.10 11.32
N ALA A 395 -14.10 -34.51 11.49
CA ALA A 395 -12.84 -35.22 11.40
C ALA A 395 -12.67 -36.20 12.56
N ARG A 396 -12.23 -37.45 12.25
CA ARG A 396 -11.99 -38.50 13.24
C ARG A 396 -10.67 -39.20 12.93
N VAL A 397 -9.90 -39.49 13.97
CA VAL A 397 -8.60 -40.17 13.88
C VAL A 397 -8.79 -41.70 13.66
N SER A 398 -9.85 -42.27 14.23
CA SER A 398 -10.23 -43.70 14.05
C SER A 398 -11.75 -43.83 13.99
N SER A 399 -12.24 -44.82 13.21
CA SER A 399 -13.66 -45.18 13.10
C SER A 399 -14.22 -45.85 14.34
N ASP A 400 -13.37 -46.52 15.11
CA ASP A 400 -13.77 -47.43 16.19
C ASP A 400 -14.04 -46.81 17.54
N GLN A 401 -13.76 -45.51 17.69
CA GLN A 401 -13.96 -44.77 18.95
C GLN A 401 -15.21 -43.88 18.90
N GLU A 402 -16.02 -43.88 19.95
CA GLU A 402 -17.20 -43.02 20.10
C GLU A 402 -16.82 -41.54 20.02
N GLY A 403 -17.48 -40.76 19.15
CA GLY A 403 -17.33 -39.34 19.06
C GLY A 403 -17.79 -38.73 17.74
N GLN A 404 -18.28 -37.51 17.77
CA GLN A 404 -18.91 -36.81 16.64
C GLN A 404 -17.92 -36.07 15.74
N GLY A 405 -16.64 -35.95 16.11
CA GLY A 405 -15.65 -35.18 15.37
C GLY A 405 -15.88 -33.63 15.38
N LEU A 406 -16.61 -33.11 16.39
CA LEU A 406 -16.91 -31.67 16.51
C LEU A 406 -16.14 -30.97 17.64
N GLY A 407 -15.62 -31.74 18.64
CA GLY A 407 -14.99 -31.12 19.82
C GLY A 407 -13.79 -30.23 19.51
N LEU A 408 -12.87 -30.71 18.64
CA LEU A 408 -11.71 -29.89 18.24
C LEU A 408 -12.09 -28.71 17.30
N ALA A 409 -13.14 -28.89 16.48
CA ALA A 409 -13.67 -27.77 15.68
C ALA A 409 -14.27 -26.66 16.59
N ILE A 410 -14.99 -27.04 17.66
CA ILE A 410 -15.48 -26.09 18.68
C ILE A 410 -14.29 -25.41 19.36
N ALA A 411 -13.30 -26.20 19.80
CA ALA A 411 -12.09 -25.65 20.44
C ALA A 411 -11.39 -24.64 19.53
N LYS A 412 -11.27 -24.92 18.24
CA LYS A 412 -10.68 -24.00 17.25
C LYS A 412 -11.50 -22.73 17.09
N SER A 413 -12.83 -22.81 16.96
CA SER A 413 -13.71 -21.63 16.83
C SER A 413 -13.63 -20.73 18.08
N ILE A 414 -13.60 -21.34 19.29
CA ILE A 414 -13.45 -20.58 20.54
C ILE A 414 -12.07 -19.92 20.62
N ALA A 415 -11.00 -20.60 20.23
CA ALA A 415 -9.67 -20.05 20.24
C ALA A 415 -9.54 -18.86 19.26
N VAL A 416 -10.09 -18.98 18.06
CA VAL A 416 -10.12 -17.87 17.08
C VAL A 416 -10.89 -16.66 17.63
N PHE A 417 -12.05 -16.89 18.25
CA PHE A 417 -12.86 -15.83 18.88
C PHE A 417 -12.10 -15.06 19.97
N HIS A 418 -11.26 -15.76 20.75
CA HIS A 418 -10.44 -15.16 21.80
C HIS A 418 -9.03 -14.74 21.35
N HIS A 419 -8.73 -14.79 20.05
CA HIS A 419 -7.40 -14.52 19.48
C HIS A 419 -6.28 -15.40 20.07
N ILE A 420 -6.62 -16.66 20.40
CA ILE A 420 -5.71 -17.68 20.91
C ILE A 420 -5.23 -18.54 19.74
N GLU A 421 -3.92 -18.71 19.59
CA GLU A 421 -3.33 -19.63 18.61
C GLU A 421 -3.22 -21.03 19.23
N ILE A 422 -3.75 -22.06 18.56
CA ILE A 422 -3.59 -23.47 18.98
C ILE A 422 -2.50 -24.11 18.15
N LYS A 423 -1.45 -24.65 18.82
CA LYS A 423 -0.45 -25.51 18.18
C LYS A 423 -0.56 -26.91 18.73
N VAL A 424 -0.28 -27.90 17.86
CA VAL A 424 -0.35 -29.34 18.18
C VAL A 424 0.96 -29.99 17.81
N ILE A 425 1.51 -30.73 18.74
CA ILE A 425 2.65 -31.61 18.55
C ILE A 425 2.21 -33.03 18.96
N SER A 426 2.34 -34.00 18.06
CA SER A 426 1.94 -35.36 18.36
C SER A 426 2.81 -36.34 17.59
N ASN A 427 3.12 -37.45 18.25
CA ASN A 427 3.81 -38.61 17.65
C ASN A 427 3.06 -39.86 18.00
N ILE A 428 3.02 -40.81 17.07
CA ILE A 428 2.33 -42.10 17.28
C ILE A 428 2.94 -42.81 18.48
N ASN A 429 2.09 -43.27 19.42
CA ASN A 429 2.42 -43.93 20.69
C ASN A 429 3.17 -43.10 21.73
N GLU A 430 3.44 -41.82 21.48
CA GLU A 430 4.08 -40.93 22.45
C GLU A 430 3.10 -39.95 23.11
N GLY A 431 1.89 -39.77 22.50
CA GLY A 431 0.86 -38.85 22.97
C GLY A 431 0.75 -37.58 22.16
N THR A 432 0.00 -36.61 22.71
CA THR A 432 -0.29 -35.35 22.06
C THR A 432 -0.11 -34.18 23.01
N ILE A 433 0.40 -33.08 22.51
CA ILE A 433 0.52 -31.80 23.24
C ILE A 433 -0.27 -30.74 22.47
N PHE A 434 -1.33 -30.23 23.07
CA PHE A 434 -2.03 -29.02 22.62
C PHE A 434 -1.49 -27.81 23.37
N THR A 435 -1.03 -26.79 22.66
CA THR A 435 -0.52 -25.55 23.26
C THR A 435 -1.36 -24.39 22.78
N LEU A 436 -1.90 -23.64 23.73
CA LEU A 436 -2.67 -22.42 23.54
C LEU A 436 -1.75 -21.22 23.74
N TYR A 437 -1.49 -20.43 22.72
CA TYR A 437 -0.69 -19.21 22.79
C TYR A 437 -1.61 -17.99 22.82
N PHE A 438 -1.39 -17.11 23.79
CA PHE A 438 -2.18 -15.88 23.96
C PHE A 438 -1.47 -14.70 23.29
N SER A 439 -2.22 -13.87 22.58
CA SER A 439 -1.64 -12.67 21.93
C SER A 439 -1.11 -11.66 22.95
N GLU A 440 -0.08 -10.88 22.62
CA GLU A 440 0.75 -10.00 23.49
C GLU A 440 0.02 -8.87 24.26
N THR A 441 -1.27 -8.92 24.47
CA THR A 441 -2.01 -7.86 25.20
C THR A 441 -2.12 -8.12 26.70
N VAL A 442 -1.17 -8.86 27.24
CA VAL A 442 -1.09 -9.10 28.69
C VAL A 442 -0.02 -8.23 29.30
N LYS A 443 -0.43 -7.07 29.82
CA LYS A 443 0.37 -6.38 30.83
C LYS A 443 0.24 -7.17 32.12
N ALA A 444 1.36 -7.75 32.56
CA ALA A 444 1.52 -8.26 33.88
C ALA A 444 1.27 -7.17 34.95
#